data_f349e89b80caac6a45d490f97185774c
#
_entry.id   f349e89b80caac6a45d490f97185774c
#
_cell.length_a   1.000
_cell.length_b   1.000
_cell.length_c   1.000
_cell.angle_alpha   90.00
_cell.angle_beta   90.00
_cell.angle_gamma   90.00
#
_symmetry.space_group_name_H-M   'P 1'
#
loop_
_entity.id
_entity.type
_entity.pdbx_description
1 polymer ?
#
loop_
_entity_poly.entity_id
_entity_poly.type
_entity_poly.pdbx_seq_one_letter_code
_entity_poly.pdbx_strand_id
1 'polypeptide(L)'
;MSKLHVIVASHNRAETTGTALRSLHEAASGAGIEYDVTLFDDGSSDDTIAQANAAVDLLTVLQGDGSAFWALSMATAEAAVLARNDVQDDDWLLWFNDDVQLERFGFRALFEAGSRLPGGILIGSTVDPVSGELTYGGLRRAGIHPLSFALVEPPERVEEAVRVDAFNGNVVLLQVDVARVVGPIDGGFSHAYADVDYGMRATSRGVPIWVVGGTVGSCSRNPTVSHRSIITAWRSFTSQKGAGNPRSLRRYLRRHGGRSWWFFYTASYALWWLRTLRRTIRDKGASR
;
A
#
# COMPACT_ATOMS: atom_id res chain seq x y z
N MET A 1 -6.41 -24.17 12.15
CA MET A 1 -6.66 -23.37 10.94
C MET A 1 -5.73 -22.17 10.99
N SER A 2 -5.12 -21.79 9.89
CA SER A 2 -4.23 -20.64 9.84
C SER A 2 -5.01 -19.35 10.10
N LYS A 3 -4.51 -18.51 11.00
CA LYS A 3 -5.14 -17.26 11.43
C LYS A 3 -4.73 -16.11 10.53
N LEU A 4 -5.57 -15.10 10.42
CA LEU A 4 -5.27 -13.87 9.68
C LEU A 4 -4.88 -12.75 10.65
N HIS A 5 -3.68 -12.23 10.51
CA HIS A 5 -3.18 -11.06 11.23
C HIS A 5 -3.26 -9.85 10.32
N VAL A 6 -4.08 -8.86 10.69
CA VAL A 6 -4.26 -7.65 9.88
C VAL A 6 -3.45 -6.52 10.47
N ILE A 7 -2.66 -5.84 9.66
CA ILE A 7 -1.92 -4.63 10.06
C ILE A 7 -2.47 -3.41 9.34
N VAL A 8 -2.72 -2.36 10.11
CA VAL A 8 -3.33 -1.10 9.66
C VAL A 8 -2.56 0.08 10.23
N ALA A 9 -2.39 1.13 9.44
CA ALA A 9 -1.85 2.41 9.89
C ALA A 9 -2.90 3.51 9.72
N SER A 10 -3.12 4.33 10.74
CA SER A 10 -4.06 5.45 10.67
C SER A 10 -3.56 6.68 11.43
N HIS A 11 -4.06 7.86 11.07
CA HIS A 11 -3.82 9.13 11.75
C HIS A 11 -4.92 10.13 11.46
N ASN A 12 -5.69 10.53 12.49
CA ASN A 12 -6.79 11.50 12.41
C ASN A 12 -7.80 11.17 11.31
N ARG A 13 -8.34 9.95 11.30
CA ARG A 13 -9.26 9.43 10.28
C ARG A 13 -10.36 8.55 10.88
N ALA A 14 -10.97 9.00 11.98
CA ALA A 14 -11.92 8.24 12.78
C ALA A 14 -13.01 7.54 11.96
N GLU A 15 -13.76 8.29 11.15
CA GLU A 15 -14.86 7.75 10.35
C GLU A 15 -14.36 6.78 9.27
N THR A 16 -13.29 7.17 8.56
CA THR A 16 -12.71 6.38 7.46
C THR A 16 -12.18 5.04 7.99
N THR A 17 -11.38 5.08 9.06
CA THR A 17 -10.81 3.89 9.71
C THR A 17 -11.91 2.97 10.26
N GLY A 18 -12.91 3.55 10.93
CA GLY A 18 -14.04 2.77 11.44
C GLY A 18 -14.82 2.07 10.32
N THR A 19 -15.04 2.75 9.20
CA THR A 19 -15.74 2.18 8.03
C THR A 19 -14.92 1.08 7.36
N ALA A 20 -13.62 1.29 7.17
CA ALA A 20 -12.71 0.29 6.62
C ALA A 20 -12.68 -0.98 7.49
N LEU A 21 -12.53 -0.83 8.81
CA LEU A 21 -12.48 -1.97 9.72
C LEU A 21 -13.83 -2.71 9.84
N ARG A 22 -14.97 -2.01 9.76
CA ARG A 22 -16.29 -2.68 9.66
C ARG A 22 -16.40 -3.51 8.39
N SER A 23 -15.96 -2.99 7.24
CA SER A 23 -15.96 -3.76 5.99
C SER A 23 -15.06 -5.00 6.06
N LEU A 24 -13.91 -4.89 6.73
CA LEU A 24 -13.03 -6.02 7.01
C LEU A 24 -13.74 -7.07 7.89
N HIS A 25 -14.37 -6.63 8.99
CA HIS A 25 -15.12 -7.52 9.89
C HIS A 25 -16.21 -8.29 9.15
N GLU A 26 -17.02 -7.60 8.35
CA GLU A 26 -18.08 -8.20 7.55
C GLU A 26 -17.53 -9.20 6.51
N ALA A 27 -16.44 -8.85 5.84
CA ALA A 27 -15.83 -9.70 4.82
C ALA A 27 -15.19 -10.97 5.43
N ALA A 28 -14.41 -10.82 6.52
CA ALA A 28 -13.74 -11.92 7.19
C ALA A 28 -14.75 -12.87 7.89
N SER A 29 -15.70 -12.32 8.64
CA SER A 29 -16.76 -13.09 9.30
C SER A 29 -17.62 -13.85 8.29
N GLY A 30 -17.98 -13.18 7.18
CA GLY A 30 -18.74 -13.81 6.11
C GLY A 30 -18.00 -14.90 5.34
N ALA A 31 -16.67 -14.92 5.41
CA ALA A 31 -15.81 -15.97 4.86
C ALA A 31 -15.43 -17.04 5.91
N GLY A 32 -15.80 -16.86 7.18
CA GLY A 32 -15.44 -17.77 8.28
C GLY A 32 -13.95 -17.73 8.64
N ILE A 33 -13.29 -16.59 8.42
CA ILE A 33 -11.87 -16.40 8.66
C ILE A 33 -11.68 -15.81 10.07
N GLU A 34 -10.92 -16.51 10.91
CA GLU A 34 -10.50 -16.02 12.21
C GLU A 34 -9.38 -14.99 12.03
N TYR A 35 -9.51 -13.81 12.63
CA TYR A 35 -8.54 -12.73 12.48
C TYR A 35 -8.36 -11.90 13.75
N ASP A 36 -7.23 -11.20 13.81
CA ASP A 36 -6.99 -10.08 14.72
C ASP A 36 -6.44 -8.87 13.96
N VAL A 37 -6.56 -7.69 14.56
CA VAL A 37 -6.10 -6.43 13.97
C VAL A 37 -5.03 -5.80 14.86
N THR A 38 -3.91 -5.42 14.27
CA THR A 38 -2.91 -4.55 14.89
C THR A 38 -2.95 -3.19 14.19
N LEU A 39 -3.53 -2.20 14.85
CA LEU A 39 -3.61 -0.83 14.41
C LEU A 39 -2.42 -0.03 14.94
N PHE A 40 -1.61 0.55 14.07
CA PHE A 40 -0.71 1.61 14.46
C PHE A 40 -1.40 2.96 14.29
N ASP A 41 -1.78 3.57 15.41
CA ASP A 41 -2.31 4.93 15.46
C ASP A 41 -1.17 5.93 15.60
N ASP A 42 -0.89 6.70 14.56
CA ASP A 42 0.22 7.66 14.54
C ASP A 42 -0.14 8.97 15.26
N GLY A 43 -0.55 8.86 16.54
CA GLY A 43 -0.83 10.00 17.39
C GLY A 43 -2.11 10.76 17.01
N SER A 44 -3.20 10.07 16.73
CA SER A 44 -4.49 10.71 16.47
C SER A 44 -5.00 11.49 17.67
N SER A 45 -5.60 12.63 17.41
CA SER A 45 -6.27 13.50 18.38
C SER A 45 -7.80 13.44 18.29
N ASP A 46 -8.34 12.71 17.31
CA ASP A 46 -9.75 12.45 17.09
C ASP A 46 -10.17 11.07 17.65
N ASP A 47 -11.40 10.66 17.38
CA ASP A 47 -11.95 9.38 17.84
C ASP A 47 -11.48 8.15 17.03
N THR A 48 -10.33 8.19 16.32
CA THR A 48 -9.83 7.10 15.47
C THR A 48 -9.76 5.77 16.23
N ILE A 49 -9.14 5.75 17.42
CA ILE A 49 -9.01 4.53 18.24
C ILE A 49 -10.38 4.04 18.73
N ALA A 50 -11.27 4.96 19.13
CA ALA A 50 -12.60 4.59 19.60
C ALA A 50 -13.44 3.95 18.49
N GLN A 51 -13.40 4.50 17.26
CA GLN A 51 -14.07 3.93 16.09
C GLN A 51 -13.48 2.58 15.68
N ALA A 52 -12.16 2.41 15.78
CA ALA A 52 -11.51 1.15 15.50
C ALA A 52 -11.92 0.05 16.50
N ASN A 53 -11.94 0.36 17.80
CA ASN A 53 -12.39 -0.57 18.85
C ASN A 53 -13.87 -0.99 18.68
N ALA A 54 -14.71 -0.09 18.18
CA ALA A 54 -16.12 -0.39 17.93
C ALA A 54 -16.35 -1.24 16.66
N ALA A 55 -15.34 -1.32 15.79
CA ALA A 55 -15.47 -1.96 14.49
C ALA A 55 -15.01 -3.44 14.46
N VAL A 56 -14.13 -3.87 15.36
CA VAL A 56 -13.55 -5.22 15.37
C VAL A 56 -13.39 -5.74 16.80
N ASP A 57 -13.51 -7.06 16.97
CA ASP A 57 -13.53 -7.70 18.31
C ASP A 57 -12.12 -7.83 18.92
N LEU A 58 -11.10 -8.09 18.11
CA LEU A 58 -9.73 -8.33 18.54
C LEU A 58 -8.81 -7.24 17.96
N LEU A 59 -8.62 -6.16 18.72
CA LEU A 59 -7.78 -5.02 18.35
C LEU A 59 -6.59 -4.85 19.31
N THR A 60 -5.40 -4.81 18.74
CA THR A 60 -4.19 -4.31 19.43
C THR A 60 -3.83 -2.95 18.86
N VAL A 61 -3.70 -1.94 19.73
CA VAL A 61 -3.34 -0.58 19.33
C VAL A 61 -1.89 -0.29 19.71
N LEU A 62 -1.09 0.11 18.71
CA LEU A 62 0.24 0.68 18.90
C LEU A 62 0.15 2.18 18.67
N GLN A 63 0.79 2.98 19.52
CA GLN A 63 0.71 4.44 19.45
C GLN A 63 2.01 5.05 18.97
N GLY A 64 1.91 5.96 17.99
CA GLY A 64 2.95 6.86 17.53
C GLY A 64 2.80 8.27 18.09
N ASP A 65 3.65 9.17 17.59
CA ASP A 65 3.70 10.59 18.00
C ASP A 65 3.27 11.57 16.89
N GLY A 66 2.72 11.06 15.78
CA GLY A 66 2.32 11.84 14.60
C GLY A 66 3.42 12.01 13.57
N SER A 67 4.58 11.38 13.74
CA SER A 67 5.73 11.54 12.86
C SER A 67 6.12 10.28 12.07
N ALA A 68 5.45 9.14 12.32
CA ALA A 68 5.81 7.86 11.72
C ALA A 68 5.43 7.76 10.24
N PHE A 69 4.32 8.34 9.84
CA PHE A 69 3.73 8.17 8.52
C PHE A 69 3.50 6.68 8.17
N TRP A 70 3.03 6.40 6.96
CA TRP A 70 2.60 5.06 6.57
C TRP A 70 3.71 4.00 6.70
N ALA A 71 4.90 4.28 6.20
CA ALA A 71 5.96 3.27 6.11
C ALA A 71 6.46 2.78 7.47
N LEU A 72 6.73 3.71 8.40
CA LEU A 72 7.19 3.34 9.75
C LEU A 72 6.05 2.74 10.57
N SER A 73 4.82 3.24 10.41
CA SER A 73 3.63 2.71 11.08
C SER A 73 3.40 1.24 10.70
N MET A 74 3.38 0.93 9.40
CA MET A 74 3.21 -0.43 8.90
C MET A 74 4.38 -1.35 9.29
N ALA A 75 5.62 -0.85 9.23
CA ALA A 75 6.79 -1.61 9.66
C ALA A 75 6.75 -1.95 11.16
N THR A 76 6.25 -1.03 11.99
CA THR A 76 6.12 -1.25 13.44
C THR A 76 5.00 -2.24 13.73
N ALA A 77 3.86 -2.14 13.04
CA ALA A 77 2.76 -3.09 13.17
C ALA A 77 3.17 -4.50 12.71
N GLU A 78 3.86 -4.62 11.55
CA GLU A 78 4.40 -5.90 11.07
C GLU A 78 5.36 -6.51 12.09
N ALA A 79 6.31 -5.74 12.60
CA ALA A 79 7.29 -6.22 13.57
C ALA A 79 6.61 -6.70 14.88
N ALA A 80 5.57 -5.99 15.34
CA ALA A 80 4.82 -6.38 16.53
C ALA A 80 4.07 -7.71 16.33
N VAL A 81 3.44 -7.91 15.17
CA VAL A 81 2.78 -9.18 14.82
C VAL A 81 3.81 -10.31 14.75
N LEU A 82 4.89 -10.14 13.97
CA LEU A 82 5.89 -11.18 13.74
C LEU A 82 6.71 -11.56 14.99
N ALA A 83 6.71 -10.71 16.01
CA ALA A 83 7.38 -10.97 17.31
C ALA A 83 6.51 -11.77 18.30
N ARG A 84 5.24 -12.00 18.00
CA ARG A 84 4.34 -12.75 18.88
C ARG A 84 4.65 -14.22 18.83
N ASN A 85 4.54 -14.91 19.99
CA ASN A 85 4.80 -16.34 20.12
C ASN A 85 3.68 -17.23 19.56
N ASP A 86 2.47 -16.67 19.42
CA ASP A 86 1.28 -17.37 18.90
C ASP A 86 1.16 -17.30 17.37
N VAL A 87 2.00 -16.52 16.69
CA VAL A 87 2.01 -16.38 15.24
C VAL A 87 2.86 -17.49 14.61
N GLN A 88 2.21 -18.27 13.76
CA GLN A 88 2.82 -19.41 13.06
C GLN A 88 3.27 -19.04 11.64
N ASP A 89 4.16 -19.83 11.06
CA ASP A 89 4.69 -19.59 9.70
C ASP A 89 3.62 -19.72 8.61
N ASP A 90 2.61 -20.57 8.83
CA ASP A 90 1.50 -20.79 7.91
C ASP A 90 0.30 -19.84 8.15
N ASP A 91 0.36 -18.96 9.15
CA ASP A 91 -0.60 -17.89 9.32
C ASP A 91 -0.50 -16.86 8.19
N TRP A 92 -1.56 -16.07 8.05
CA TRP A 92 -1.64 -15.03 7.04
C TRP A 92 -1.42 -13.65 7.64
N LEU A 93 -0.71 -12.80 6.91
CA LEU A 93 -0.56 -11.38 7.17
C LEU A 93 -1.29 -10.58 6.09
N LEU A 94 -2.18 -9.69 6.48
CA LEU A 94 -2.88 -8.76 5.59
C LEU A 94 -2.41 -7.33 5.87
N TRP A 95 -1.82 -6.68 4.87
CA TRP A 95 -1.69 -5.23 4.88
C TRP A 95 -3.00 -4.64 4.44
N PHE A 96 -3.54 -3.75 5.22
CA PHE A 96 -4.85 -3.17 4.98
C PHE A 96 -4.82 -1.66 5.23
N ASN A 97 -5.10 -0.86 4.21
CA ASN A 97 -5.17 0.58 4.38
C ASN A 97 -6.50 1.00 5.02
N ASP A 98 -6.43 2.03 5.85
CA ASP A 98 -7.54 2.57 6.64
C ASP A 98 -8.64 3.27 5.81
N ASP A 99 -8.52 3.32 4.47
CA ASP A 99 -9.47 3.89 3.52
C ASP A 99 -9.99 2.91 2.46
N VAL A 100 -9.72 1.63 2.64
CA VAL A 100 -10.27 0.56 1.79
C VAL A 100 -11.61 0.09 2.34
N GLN A 101 -12.60 -0.09 1.49
CA GLN A 101 -13.85 -0.77 1.79
C GLN A 101 -13.87 -2.10 1.05
N LEU A 102 -13.76 -3.19 1.81
CA LEU A 102 -13.73 -4.54 1.25
C LEU A 102 -15.13 -5.00 0.84
N GLU A 103 -15.18 -5.80 -0.20
CA GLU A 103 -16.35 -6.55 -0.63
C GLU A 103 -16.18 -8.03 -0.26
N ARG A 104 -17.23 -8.63 0.33
CA ARG A 104 -17.19 -10.00 0.84
C ARG A 104 -16.68 -11.02 -0.18
N PHE A 105 -17.19 -10.97 -1.41
CA PHE A 105 -16.83 -11.96 -2.44
C PHE A 105 -15.39 -11.76 -2.93
N GLY A 106 -14.97 -10.51 -3.17
CA GLY A 106 -13.61 -10.20 -3.60
C GLY A 106 -12.56 -10.56 -2.54
N PHE A 107 -12.84 -10.29 -1.26
CA PHE A 107 -11.96 -10.67 -0.17
C PHE A 107 -11.85 -12.19 -0.02
N ARG A 108 -12.98 -12.91 -0.10
CA ARG A 108 -12.97 -14.37 -0.08
C ARG A 108 -12.15 -14.95 -1.24
N ALA A 109 -12.32 -14.43 -2.45
CA ALA A 109 -11.55 -14.86 -3.63
C ALA A 109 -10.04 -14.64 -3.45
N LEU A 110 -9.63 -13.50 -2.86
CA LEU A 110 -8.24 -13.21 -2.51
C LEU A 110 -7.68 -14.26 -1.53
N PHE A 111 -8.42 -14.60 -0.49
CA PHE A 111 -8.00 -15.58 0.51
C PHE A 111 -7.93 -17.01 -0.07
N GLU A 112 -8.91 -17.40 -0.86
CA GLU A 112 -8.90 -18.70 -1.56
C GLU A 112 -7.76 -18.82 -2.57
N ALA A 113 -7.36 -17.70 -3.20
CA ALA A 113 -6.19 -17.67 -4.08
C ALA A 113 -4.89 -18.03 -3.32
N GLY A 114 -4.80 -17.73 -2.02
CA GLY A 114 -3.68 -18.11 -1.17
C GLY A 114 -3.39 -19.60 -1.18
N SER A 115 -4.43 -20.41 -1.09
CA SER A 115 -4.29 -21.87 -1.14
C SER A 115 -3.85 -22.39 -2.52
N ARG A 116 -4.17 -21.66 -3.59
CA ARG A 116 -3.80 -22.02 -4.97
C ARG A 116 -2.39 -21.55 -5.36
N LEU A 117 -1.90 -20.51 -4.71
CA LEU A 117 -0.64 -19.81 -5.04
C LEU A 117 0.30 -19.75 -3.81
N PRO A 118 0.65 -20.89 -3.21
CA PRO A 118 1.45 -20.91 -1.99
C PRO A 118 2.82 -20.25 -2.19
N GLY A 119 3.34 -19.63 -1.13
CA GLY A 119 4.64 -18.95 -1.14
C GLY A 119 4.65 -17.65 -1.96
N GLY A 120 3.49 -17.15 -2.38
CA GLY A 120 3.35 -15.91 -3.11
C GLY A 120 2.81 -14.75 -2.26
N ILE A 121 2.97 -13.53 -2.78
CA ILE A 121 2.30 -12.33 -2.31
C ILE A 121 1.09 -12.10 -3.22
N LEU A 122 -0.08 -11.94 -2.62
CA LEU A 122 -1.35 -11.79 -3.32
C LEU A 122 -1.86 -10.36 -3.18
N ILE A 123 -2.18 -9.75 -4.30
CA ILE A 123 -2.61 -8.36 -4.36
C ILE A 123 -4.09 -8.31 -4.74
N GLY A 124 -4.88 -7.71 -3.84
CA GLY A 124 -6.24 -7.32 -4.13
C GLY A 124 -6.30 -5.97 -4.85
N SER A 125 -6.95 -5.93 -5.99
CA SER A 125 -7.19 -4.69 -6.73
C SER A 125 -8.40 -3.95 -6.19
N THR A 126 -8.34 -2.61 -6.14
CA THR A 126 -9.46 -1.75 -5.73
C THR A 126 -9.88 -0.80 -6.83
N VAL A 127 -11.13 -0.39 -6.80
CA VAL A 127 -11.70 0.60 -7.73
C VAL A 127 -12.14 1.86 -7.00
N ASP A 128 -12.25 2.95 -7.73
CA ASP A 128 -12.87 4.16 -7.22
C ASP A 128 -14.38 3.95 -7.04
N PRO A 129 -14.95 4.26 -5.86
CA PRO A 129 -16.35 3.96 -5.57
C PRO A 129 -17.35 4.76 -6.42
N VAL A 130 -16.91 5.85 -7.09
CA VAL A 130 -17.76 6.71 -7.91
C VAL A 130 -17.61 6.40 -9.39
N SER A 131 -16.37 6.31 -9.89
CA SER A 131 -16.10 6.10 -11.32
C SER A 131 -16.02 4.63 -11.73
N GLY A 132 -15.78 3.72 -10.78
CA GLY A 132 -15.49 2.31 -11.05
C GLY A 132 -14.10 2.06 -11.68
N GLU A 133 -13.29 3.10 -11.87
CA GLU A 133 -11.96 2.95 -12.44
C GLU A 133 -11.00 2.27 -11.45
N LEU A 134 -10.10 1.43 -11.97
CA LEU A 134 -9.05 0.79 -11.17
C LEU A 134 -8.16 1.85 -10.49
N THR A 135 -8.01 1.75 -9.17
CA THR A 135 -7.25 2.73 -8.37
C THR A 135 -5.90 2.21 -7.92
N TYR A 136 -5.87 1.05 -7.26
CA TYR A 136 -4.68 0.43 -6.71
C TYR A 136 -4.66 -1.07 -7.01
N GLY A 137 -3.46 -1.65 -7.02
CA GLY A 137 -3.27 -3.06 -7.32
C GLY A 137 -1.81 -3.39 -7.60
N GLY A 138 -1.59 -4.36 -8.47
CA GLY A 138 -0.26 -4.78 -8.90
C GLY A 138 0.36 -3.84 -9.92
N LEU A 139 1.69 -3.81 -9.90
CA LEU A 139 2.50 -2.92 -10.72
C LEU A 139 3.49 -3.72 -11.58
N ARG A 140 3.56 -3.41 -12.86
CA ARG A 140 4.54 -3.97 -13.80
C ARG A 140 5.52 -2.90 -14.23
N ARG A 141 6.81 -3.26 -14.33
CA ARG A 141 7.82 -2.33 -14.86
C ARG A 141 7.47 -1.93 -16.30
N ALA A 142 7.47 -0.62 -16.55
CA ALA A 142 7.01 -0.04 -17.82
C ALA A 142 8.08 0.80 -18.52
N GLY A 143 9.33 0.83 -18.03
CA GLY A 143 10.39 1.63 -18.62
C GLY A 143 11.75 1.47 -17.96
N ILE A 144 12.72 2.26 -18.44
CA ILE A 144 14.13 2.22 -17.98
C ILE A 144 14.30 2.81 -16.58
N HIS A 145 13.49 3.84 -16.24
CA HIS A 145 13.58 4.46 -14.93
C HIS A 145 13.11 3.47 -13.84
N PRO A 146 13.85 3.27 -12.74
CA PRO A 146 13.49 2.30 -11.70
C PRO A 146 12.10 2.50 -11.06
N LEU A 147 11.54 3.71 -11.14
CA LEU A 147 10.18 4.06 -10.70
C LEU A 147 9.15 4.06 -11.86
N SER A 148 9.49 3.56 -13.02
CA SER A 148 8.54 3.48 -14.13
C SER A 148 7.73 2.20 -14.03
N PHE A 149 6.53 2.33 -13.50
CA PHE A 149 5.55 1.24 -13.38
C PHE A 149 4.23 1.61 -14.04
N ALA A 150 3.55 0.60 -14.55
CA ALA A 150 2.16 0.66 -14.98
C ALA A 150 1.31 -0.17 -14.03
N LEU A 151 0.14 0.33 -13.67
CA LEU A 151 -0.87 -0.41 -12.95
C LEU A 151 -1.39 -1.54 -13.86
N VAL A 152 -1.55 -2.72 -13.31
CA VAL A 152 -1.96 -3.92 -14.06
C VAL A 152 -3.43 -4.17 -13.79
N GLU A 153 -4.22 -4.26 -14.86
CA GLU A 153 -5.62 -4.67 -14.76
C GLU A 153 -5.70 -6.11 -14.22
N PRO A 154 -6.54 -6.36 -13.20
CA PRO A 154 -6.75 -7.71 -12.72
C PRO A 154 -7.44 -8.56 -13.80
N PRO A 155 -7.21 -9.89 -13.85
CA PRO A 155 -8.02 -10.77 -14.67
C PRO A 155 -9.52 -10.62 -14.34
N GLU A 156 -10.39 -10.81 -15.32
CA GLU A 156 -11.85 -10.73 -15.09
C GLU A 156 -12.35 -11.88 -14.19
N ARG A 157 -11.77 -13.07 -14.37
CA ARG A 157 -12.16 -14.26 -13.64
C ARG A 157 -11.43 -14.34 -12.31
N VAL A 158 -12.15 -14.49 -11.22
CA VAL A 158 -11.62 -14.52 -9.85
C VAL A 158 -10.70 -15.72 -9.56
N GLU A 159 -10.78 -16.77 -10.36
CA GLU A 159 -9.88 -17.93 -10.24
C GLU A 159 -8.52 -17.70 -10.89
N GLU A 160 -8.41 -16.67 -11.72
CA GLU A 160 -7.18 -16.34 -12.42
C GLU A 160 -6.30 -15.39 -11.60
N ALA A 161 -5.02 -15.37 -11.92
CA ALA A 161 -4.07 -14.44 -11.34
C ALA A 161 -3.00 -14.10 -12.36
N VAL A 162 -2.49 -12.87 -12.32
CA VAL A 162 -1.42 -12.41 -13.21
C VAL A 162 -0.19 -11.99 -12.43
N ARG A 163 0.99 -12.36 -12.93
CA ARG A 163 2.27 -12.00 -12.33
C ARG A 163 2.59 -10.52 -12.50
N VAL A 164 3.12 -9.90 -11.43
CA VAL A 164 3.56 -8.50 -11.41
C VAL A 164 4.93 -8.36 -10.75
N ASP A 165 5.53 -7.19 -10.83
CA ASP A 165 6.87 -6.93 -10.31
C ASP A 165 6.88 -6.25 -8.94
N ALA A 166 5.83 -5.46 -8.66
CA ALA A 166 5.62 -4.71 -7.43
C ALA A 166 4.12 -4.45 -7.24
N PHE A 167 3.76 -3.68 -6.23
CA PHE A 167 2.36 -3.41 -5.90
C PHE A 167 2.17 -2.09 -5.13
N ASN A 168 0.91 -1.67 -4.99
CA ASN A 168 0.46 -0.69 -4.00
C ASN A 168 0.01 -1.41 -2.72
N GLY A 169 0.40 -0.88 -1.57
CA GLY A 169 0.21 -1.50 -0.27
C GLY A 169 -1.20 -1.40 0.33
N ASN A 170 -2.27 -1.33 -0.49
CA ASN A 170 -3.63 -1.13 -0.02
C ASN A 170 -4.29 -2.41 0.52
N VAL A 171 -4.20 -3.50 -0.24
CA VAL A 171 -4.69 -4.84 0.16
C VAL A 171 -3.66 -5.86 -0.30
N VAL A 172 -2.84 -6.34 0.62
CA VAL A 172 -1.72 -7.27 0.33
C VAL A 172 -1.80 -8.44 1.29
N LEU A 173 -2.01 -9.63 0.77
CA LEU A 173 -2.09 -10.86 1.54
C LEU A 173 -0.87 -11.74 1.27
N LEU A 174 -0.20 -12.19 2.34
CA LEU A 174 0.96 -13.08 2.25
C LEU A 174 1.03 -13.97 3.50
N GLN A 175 1.69 -15.12 3.39
CA GLN A 175 1.97 -15.95 4.57
C GLN A 175 3.10 -15.34 5.40
N VAL A 176 3.10 -15.65 6.69
CA VAL A 176 4.10 -15.14 7.65
C VAL A 176 5.51 -15.60 7.28
N ASP A 177 5.70 -16.84 6.79
CA ASP A 177 6.98 -17.33 6.30
C ASP A 177 7.49 -16.51 5.10
N VAL A 178 6.59 -16.14 4.17
CA VAL A 178 6.91 -15.25 3.03
C VAL A 178 7.37 -13.88 3.53
N ALA A 179 6.68 -13.30 4.53
CA ALA A 179 7.10 -12.04 5.14
C ALA A 179 8.51 -12.14 5.74
N ARG A 180 8.81 -13.24 6.42
CA ARG A 180 10.16 -13.51 6.98
C ARG A 180 11.23 -13.66 5.90
N VAL A 181 10.91 -14.31 4.78
CA VAL A 181 11.82 -14.43 3.62
C VAL A 181 12.09 -13.10 2.96
N VAL A 182 11.06 -12.28 2.73
CA VAL A 182 11.22 -10.94 2.12
C VAL A 182 11.93 -9.97 3.08
N GLY A 183 11.76 -10.19 4.37
CA GLY A 183 12.25 -9.31 5.43
C GLY A 183 11.36 -8.08 5.63
N PRO A 184 11.56 -7.30 6.70
CA PRO A 184 10.60 -6.31 7.18
C PRO A 184 10.28 -5.22 6.17
N ILE A 185 9.10 -4.62 6.32
CA ILE A 185 8.77 -3.35 5.68
C ILE A 185 9.84 -2.33 6.07
N ASP A 186 10.33 -1.57 5.11
CA ASP A 186 11.39 -0.60 5.37
C ASP A 186 10.82 0.72 5.89
N GLY A 187 10.71 0.86 7.21
CA GLY A 187 10.26 2.09 7.90
C GLY A 187 11.15 3.32 7.70
N GLY A 188 12.28 3.19 7.02
CA GLY A 188 13.13 4.33 6.66
C GLY A 188 12.64 5.15 5.46
N PHE A 189 11.59 4.69 4.78
CA PHE A 189 10.82 5.51 3.85
C PHE A 189 9.89 6.45 4.62
N SER A 190 9.53 7.58 4.03
CA SER A 190 8.56 8.47 4.65
C SER A 190 7.11 7.98 4.42
N HIS A 191 6.58 8.23 3.24
CA HIS A 191 5.23 7.79 2.87
C HIS A 191 5.23 7.00 1.55
N ALA A 192 6.03 7.44 0.59
CA ALA A 192 6.10 6.83 -0.73
C ALA A 192 7.19 5.74 -0.81
N TYR A 193 6.94 4.74 -1.66
CA TYR A 193 7.87 3.72 -2.14
C TYR A 193 8.15 2.53 -1.21
N ALA A 194 7.69 2.48 0.03
CA ALA A 194 7.96 1.35 0.90
C ALA A 194 7.30 0.05 0.39
N ASP A 195 6.09 0.16 -0.14
CA ASP A 195 5.32 -0.91 -0.79
C ASP A 195 6.01 -1.40 -2.08
N VAL A 196 6.37 -0.47 -2.96
CA VAL A 196 7.10 -0.79 -4.20
C VAL A 196 8.47 -1.39 -3.90
N ASP A 197 9.19 -0.86 -2.89
CA ASP A 197 10.46 -1.42 -2.42
C ASP A 197 10.30 -2.87 -1.92
N TYR A 198 9.24 -3.12 -1.14
CA TYR A 198 8.95 -4.46 -0.64
C TYR A 198 8.69 -5.43 -1.79
N GLY A 199 7.85 -5.07 -2.76
CA GLY A 199 7.59 -5.86 -3.94
C GLY A 199 8.85 -6.14 -4.76
N MET A 200 9.68 -5.13 -4.99
CA MET A 200 10.96 -5.29 -5.70
C MET A 200 11.95 -6.19 -4.94
N ARG A 201 11.97 -6.13 -3.59
CA ARG A 201 12.77 -7.06 -2.77
C ARG A 201 12.24 -8.49 -2.85
N ALA A 202 10.93 -8.67 -2.79
CA ALA A 202 10.28 -9.97 -2.96
C ALA A 202 10.65 -10.59 -4.30
N THR A 203 10.46 -9.87 -5.40
CA THR A 203 10.84 -10.32 -6.75
C THR A 203 12.32 -10.69 -6.84
N SER A 204 13.22 -9.89 -6.23
CA SER A 204 14.66 -10.19 -6.24
C SER A 204 15.05 -11.43 -5.45
N ARG A 205 14.20 -11.88 -4.52
CA ARG A 205 14.35 -13.10 -3.74
C ARG A 205 13.65 -14.32 -4.35
N GLY A 206 13.03 -14.15 -5.52
CA GLY A 206 12.28 -15.20 -6.20
C GLY A 206 10.87 -15.43 -5.67
N VAL A 207 10.39 -14.59 -4.73
CA VAL A 207 9.02 -14.64 -4.23
C VAL A 207 8.09 -14.11 -5.31
N PRO A 208 7.11 -14.91 -5.78
CA PRO A 208 6.16 -14.47 -6.79
C PRO A 208 5.14 -13.49 -6.22
N ILE A 209 4.76 -12.50 -7.03
CA ILE A 209 3.71 -11.54 -6.70
C ILE A 209 2.60 -11.69 -7.74
N TRP A 210 1.36 -11.83 -7.27
CA TRP A 210 0.19 -12.09 -8.09
C TRP A 210 -0.91 -11.06 -7.83
N VAL A 211 -1.45 -10.49 -8.88
CA VAL A 211 -2.75 -9.81 -8.82
C VAL A 211 -3.83 -10.85 -9.01
N VAL A 212 -4.72 -10.98 -8.06
CA VAL A 212 -5.87 -11.89 -8.12
C VAL A 212 -6.97 -11.28 -8.98
N GLY A 213 -7.69 -12.13 -9.70
CA GLY A 213 -8.75 -11.69 -10.60
C GLY A 213 -9.92 -11.04 -9.87
N GLY A 214 -10.61 -10.15 -10.56
CA GLY A 214 -11.65 -9.29 -10.00
C GLY A 214 -11.08 -8.18 -9.11
N THR A 215 -11.98 -7.52 -8.38
CA THR A 215 -11.64 -6.48 -7.40
C THR A 215 -12.05 -6.93 -6.00
N VAL A 216 -11.30 -6.51 -5.00
CA VAL A 216 -11.57 -6.88 -3.60
C VAL A 216 -12.39 -5.84 -2.85
N GLY A 217 -12.62 -4.70 -3.47
CA GLY A 217 -13.37 -3.60 -2.86
C GLY A 217 -13.03 -2.26 -3.49
N SER A 218 -13.37 -1.19 -2.80
CA SER A 218 -13.19 0.17 -3.27
C SER A 218 -12.22 0.97 -2.39
N CYS A 219 -11.49 1.87 -3.03
CA CYS A 219 -10.62 2.86 -2.40
C CYS A 219 -10.43 4.02 -3.36
N SER A 220 -10.80 5.23 -2.96
CA SER A 220 -10.61 6.41 -3.79
C SER A 220 -9.12 6.73 -3.95
N ARG A 221 -8.73 7.21 -5.13
CA ARG A 221 -7.39 7.78 -5.30
C ARG A 221 -7.21 9.01 -4.42
N ASN A 222 -6.01 9.16 -3.88
CA ASN A 222 -5.66 10.40 -3.21
C ASN A 222 -5.89 11.59 -4.14
N PRO A 223 -6.61 12.64 -3.69
CA PRO A 223 -6.95 13.77 -4.54
C PRO A 223 -5.69 14.46 -5.08
N THR A 224 -5.72 14.76 -6.37
CA THR A 224 -4.66 15.57 -7.00
C THR A 224 -4.76 16.98 -6.48
N VAL A 225 -3.79 17.41 -5.66
CA VAL A 225 -3.77 18.78 -5.12
C VAL A 225 -3.36 19.74 -6.23
N SER A 226 -4.27 20.66 -6.58
CA SER A 226 -3.95 21.78 -7.46
C SER A 226 -3.16 22.84 -6.68
N HIS A 227 -1.98 23.21 -7.20
CA HIS A 227 -1.12 24.20 -6.55
C HIS A 227 -1.20 25.55 -7.24
N ARG A 228 -1.32 26.63 -6.47
CA ARG A 228 -1.39 28.02 -6.97
C ARG A 228 -0.08 28.51 -7.58
N SER A 229 1.05 27.89 -7.26
CA SER A 229 2.36 28.27 -7.80
C SER A 229 3.29 27.06 -7.96
N ILE A 230 4.29 27.19 -8.84
CA ILE A 230 5.33 26.18 -9.03
C ILE A 230 6.12 25.91 -7.72
N ILE A 231 6.32 26.94 -6.90
CA ILE A 231 7.03 26.80 -5.62
C ILE A 231 6.23 25.95 -4.63
N THR A 232 4.92 26.18 -4.53
CA THR A 232 4.05 25.35 -3.68
C THR A 232 3.96 23.92 -4.19
N ALA A 233 3.89 23.70 -5.50
CA ALA A 233 3.93 22.39 -6.12
C ALA A 233 5.27 21.67 -5.84
N TRP A 234 6.39 22.37 -5.90
CA TRP A 234 7.72 21.83 -5.58
C TRP A 234 7.82 21.42 -4.11
N ARG A 235 7.37 22.28 -3.19
CA ARG A 235 7.35 21.98 -1.76
C ARG A 235 6.48 20.76 -1.45
N SER A 236 5.32 20.65 -2.09
CA SER A 236 4.45 19.47 -1.96
C SER A 236 5.11 18.22 -2.51
N PHE A 237 5.70 18.29 -3.71
CA PHE A 237 6.41 17.16 -4.34
C PHE A 237 7.58 16.65 -3.48
N THR A 238 8.35 17.54 -2.85
CA THR A 238 9.50 17.17 -2.01
C THR A 238 9.16 16.99 -0.53
N SER A 239 7.91 17.14 -0.12
CA SER A 239 7.45 16.98 1.26
C SER A 239 7.55 15.53 1.73
N GLN A 240 7.25 15.28 3.01
CA GLN A 240 7.21 13.94 3.61
C GLN A 240 6.23 12.98 2.87
N LYS A 241 5.10 13.50 2.40
CA LYS A 241 4.11 12.73 1.63
C LYS A 241 4.37 12.75 0.11
N GLY A 242 5.31 13.56 -0.35
CA GLY A 242 5.58 13.75 -1.77
C GLY A 242 6.43 12.64 -2.39
N ALA A 243 6.10 12.27 -3.63
CA ALA A 243 6.87 11.29 -4.40
C ALA A 243 8.32 11.73 -4.70
N GLY A 244 8.65 13.03 -4.59
CA GLY A 244 10.00 13.56 -4.72
C GLY A 244 10.71 13.74 -3.38
N ASN A 245 10.23 13.15 -2.29
CA ASN A 245 10.92 13.22 -1.01
C ASN A 245 12.38 12.76 -1.15
N PRO A 246 13.39 13.62 -0.84
CA PRO A 246 14.78 13.31 -1.15
C PRO A 246 15.32 12.06 -0.44
N ARG A 247 14.88 11.81 0.81
CA ARG A 247 15.29 10.65 1.59
C ARG A 247 14.74 9.37 0.96
N SER A 248 13.43 9.31 0.72
CA SER A 248 12.76 8.14 0.16
C SER A 248 13.21 7.84 -1.26
N LEU A 249 13.29 8.87 -2.12
CA LEU A 249 13.74 8.72 -3.51
C LEU A 249 15.18 8.21 -3.59
N ARG A 250 16.11 8.80 -2.80
CA ARG A 250 17.50 8.36 -2.74
C ARG A 250 17.60 6.93 -2.22
N ARG A 251 16.84 6.57 -1.16
CA ARG A 251 16.83 5.23 -0.56
C ARG A 251 16.41 4.18 -1.58
N TYR A 252 15.29 4.42 -2.25
CA TYR A 252 14.77 3.54 -3.28
C TYR A 252 15.75 3.37 -4.46
N LEU A 253 16.22 4.47 -5.03
CA LEU A 253 17.09 4.44 -6.20
C LEU A 253 18.47 3.83 -5.90
N ARG A 254 19.02 4.03 -4.71
CA ARG A 254 20.28 3.34 -4.31
C ARG A 254 20.12 1.83 -4.24
N ARG A 255 18.92 1.33 -3.89
CA ARG A 255 18.64 -0.11 -3.79
C ARG A 255 18.31 -0.72 -5.16
N HIS A 256 17.53 -0.03 -5.97
CA HIS A 256 16.95 -0.59 -7.20
C HIS A 256 17.46 0.03 -8.50
N GLY A 257 18.22 1.11 -8.44
CA GLY A 257 18.74 1.84 -9.62
C GLY A 257 20.11 1.37 -10.11
N GLY A 258 20.71 0.36 -9.48
CA GLY A 258 22.03 -0.14 -9.84
C GLY A 258 23.11 0.94 -9.74
N ARG A 259 24.15 0.79 -10.56
CA ARG A 259 25.31 1.73 -10.57
C ARG A 259 24.91 3.15 -11.02
N SER A 260 23.82 3.29 -11.76
CA SER A 260 23.31 4.55 -12.32
C SER A 260 22.28 5.25 -11.43
N TRP A 261 22.12 4.84 -10.18
CA TRP A 261 21.09 5.38 -9.27
C TRP A 261 21.13 6.91 -9.14
N TRP A 262 22.32 7.52 -9.11
CA TRP A 262 22.52 8.96 -9.01
C TRP A 262 21.98 9.71 -10.23
N PHE A 263 22.14 9.14 -11.44
CA PHE A 263 21.57 9.69 -12.66
C PHE A 263 20.04 9.71 -12.59
N PHE A 264 19.41 8.60 -12.21
CA PHE A 264 17.96 8.55 -12.03
C PHE A 264 17.47 9.50 -10.94
N TYR A 265 18.24 9.68 -9.88
CA TYR A 265 17.91 10.62 -8.81
C TYR A 265 17.87 12.06 -9.33
N THR A 266 18.90 12.52 -10.01
CA THR A 266 18.93 13.86 -10.60
C THR A 266 17.90 14.04 -11.72
N ALA A 267 17.76 13.02 -12.58
CA ALA A 267 16.79 13.02 -13.68
C ALA A 267 15.34 13.13 -13.16
N SER A 268 15.00 12.53 -12.02
CA SER A 268 13.67 12.63 -11.41
C SER A 268 13.25 14.07 -11.14
N TYR A 269 14.15 14.89 -10.58
CA TYR A 269 13.90 16.30 -10.32
C TYR A 269 13.89 17.14 -11.61
N ALA A 270 14.84 16.90 -12.52
CA ALA A 270 14.88 17.60 -13.80
C ALA A 270 13.60 17.34 -14.62
N LEU A 271 13.14 16.10 -14.70
CA LEU A 271 11.91 15.73 -15.39
C LEU A 271 10.66 16.33 -14.73
N TRP A 272 10.62 16.40 -13.40
CA TRP A 272 9.54 17.07 -12.70
C TRP A 272 9.45 18.56 -13.10
N TRP A 273 10.58 19.28 -13.10
CA TRP A 273 10.64 20.68 -13.51
C TRP A 273 10.22 20.86 -14.97
N LEU A 274 10.74 20.04 -15.88
CA LEU A 274 10.38 20.10 -17.30
C LEU A 274 8.89 19.89 -17.55
N ARG A 275 8.28 18.90 -16.89
CA ARG A 275 6.85 18.61 -17.01
C ARG A 275 6.00 19.72 -16.44
N THR A 276 6.38 20.28 -15.30
CA THR A 276 5.64 21.36 -14.63
C THR A 276 5.69 22.64 -15.45
N LEU A 277 6.85 23.02 -15.97
CA LEU A 277 7.01 24.18 -16.85
C LEU A 277 6.17 24.04 -18.14
N ARG A 278 6.18 22.87 -18.79
CA ARG A 278 5.36 22.63 -19.98
C ARG A 278 3.85 22.77 -19.70
N ARG A 279 3.36 22.27 -18.55
CA ARG A 279 1.97 22.42 -18.15
C ARG A 279 1.62 23.91 -17.96
N THR A 280 2.44 24.65 -17.22
CA THR A 280 2.20 26.08 -16.97
C THR A 280 2.16 26.92 -18.26
N ILE A 281 3.00 26.59 -19.25
CA ILE A 281 3.00 27.27 -20.54
C ILE A 281 1.73 26.94 -21.33
N ARG A 282 1.31 25.68 -21.36
CA ARG A 282 0.11 25.23 -22.05
C ARG A 282 -1.16 25.87 -21.48
N ASP A 283 -1.26 25.92 -20.14
CA ASP A 283 -2.44 26.47 -19.47
C ASP A 283 -2.55 27.99 -19.67
N LYS A 284 -1.44 28.72 -19.75
CA LYS A 284 -1.42 30.15 -20.13
C LYS A 284 -1.73 30.39 -21.61
N GLY A 285 -1.45 29.43 -22.49
CA GLY A 285 -1.79 29.49 -23.90
C GLY A 285 -3.26 29.22 -24.19
N ALA A 286 -3.93 28.42 -23.37
CA ALA A 286 -5.35 28.09 -23.49
C ALA A 286 -6.29 29.16 -22.88
N SER A 287 -5.75 30.10 -22.10
CA SER A 287 -6.49 31.23 -21.49
C SER A 287 -6.36 32.55 -22.27
N ARG A 288 -5.77 32.50 -23.45
CA ARG A 288 -5.74 33.60 -24.44
C ARG A 288 -6.53 33.23 -25.68
#